data_9fba67ab0679fd7b03d2638cc1e324d1
#
_entry.id   9fba67ab0679fd7b03d2638cc1e324d1
#
_cell.length_a   1.000
_cell.length_b   1.000
_cell.length_c   1.000
_cell.angle_alpha   90.00
_cell.angle_beta   90.00
_cell.angle_gamma   90.00
#
_symmetry.space_group_name_H-M   'P 1'
#
loop_
_entity.id
_entity.type
_entity.pdbx_description
1 polymer ?
#
loop_
_entity_poly.entity_id
_entity_poly.type
_entity_poly.pdbx_seq_one_letter_code
_entity_poly.pdbx_strand_id
1 'polypeptide(L)'
;MKPRLAFVALALAVATRLAGQTPAARFDSTRLDSVVQYLRSQVDSAFPGAVVAVGDHNRIALLAAVGHYGLDDPRPMTTETVFDLASLTKVIGLTTACILLVDQKKLDLDAPVQRYLPEFRGAGKEKVTIRHLLTHSSGLPAWRPLFRETETREAALALVDTTPLDTVPGARYLYSDLGAIVLTQVVEHITKTRIDQYLDTAVFKPLGMTTTRYLPPVEWRDRIAPTEMDTAFRHRMIRGEVHDENTGRLGGISGHAGLFSTGPDLARFAMWLLNQGSPSSSVLLRSSPSLVKQFTTRQDLPPGSSRALGWDTPSENSSAGSKVSAHAFGHTGFTGTSIWLDPDRDLFIILLTNRVHPTRANTKILKVRPHVADLVVDAVTDQRP
;
A
#
# COMPACT_ATOMS: atom_id res chain seq x y z
N MET A 1 -51.24 -61.41 45.79
CA MET A 1 -50.73 -60.21 45.06
C MET A 1 -49.21 -60.24 45.13
N LYS A 2 -48.55 -60.45 44.01
CA LYS A 2 -47.06 -60.43 43.91
C LYS A 2 -46.67 -59.15 43.14
N PRO A 3 -45.68 -58.36 43.60
CA PRO A 3 -45.20 -57.21 42.82
C PRO A 3 -44.23 -57.63 41.73
N ARG A 4 -44.42 -57.07 40.53
CA ARG A 4 -43.53 -57.21 39.40
C ARG A 4 -42.40 -56.19 39.55
N LEU A 5 -41.15 -56.68 39.59
CA LEU A 5 -39.96 -55.87 39.45
C LEU A 5 -39.75 -55.53 37.93
N ALA A 6 -39.70 -54.25 37.63
CA ALA A 6 -39.30 -53.76 36.31
C ALA A 6 -37.80 -53.54 36.30
N PHE A 7 -37.06 -54.24 35.42
CA PHE A 7 -35.63 -53.98 35.15
C PHE A 7 -35.57 -52.77 34.17
N VAL A 8 -34.96 -51.71 34.59
CA VAL A 8 -34.53 -50.59 33.71
C VAL A 8 -33.14 -50.89 33.24
N ALA A 9 -32.99 -51.20 31.97
CA ALA A 9 -31.69 -51.31 31.30
C ALA A 9 -31.13 -49.94 30.99
N LEU A 10 -30.04 -49.56 31.64
CA LEU A 10 -29.29 -48.33 31.41
C LEU A 10 -28.37 -48.55 30.19
N ALA A 11 -28.69 -48.03 29.02
CA ALA A 11 -27.81 -48.05 27.86
C ALA A 11 -26.71 -46.99 28.02
N LEU A 12 -25.46 -47.40 28.28
CA LEU A 12 -24.28 -46.52 28.21
C LEU A 12 -23.98 -46.22 26.74
N ALA A 13 -24.26 -45.00 26.30
CA ALA A 13 -23.79 -44.45 25.04
C ALA A 13 -22.31 -44.08 25.18
N VAL A 14 -21.44 -44.88 24.61
CA VAL A 14 -20.00 -44.53 24.47
C VAL A 14 -19.89 -43.51 23.36
N ALA A 15 -19.76 -42.22 23.71
CA ALA A 15 -19.44 -41.17 22.76
C ALA A 15 -17.93 -41.32 22.39
N THR A 16 -17.65 -41.95 21.29
CA THR A 16 -16.34 -41.87 20.62
C THR A 16 -16.10 -40.43 20.20
N ARG A 17 -15.27 -39.69 20.94
CA ARG A 17 -14.68 -38.45 20.47
C ARG A 17 -13.83 -38.77 19.24
N LEU A 18 -14.29 -38.40 18.04
CA LEU A 18 -13.42 -38.21 16.89
C LEU A 18 -12.34 -37.20 17.32
N ALA A 19 -11.08 -37.66 17.38
CA ALA A 19 -9.94 -36.79 17.55
C ALA A 19 -9.99 -35.77 16.41
N GLY A 20 -10.33 -34.53 16.72
CA GLY A 20 -10.37 -33.44 15.74
C GLY A 20 -8.96 -33.31 15.17
N GLN A 21 -8.82 -33.59 13.89
CA GLN A 21 -7.62 -33.23 13.16
C GLN A 21 -7.46 -31.70 13.32
N THR A 22 -6.33 -31.28 13.90
CA THR A 22 -5.96 -29.87 13.93
C THR A 22 -5.99 -29.41 12.47
N PRO A 23 -6.73 -28.34 12.13
CA PRO A 23 -6.70 -27.83 10.76
C PRO A 23 -5.25 -27.63 10.35
N ALA A 24 -4.86 -28.17 9.20
CA ALA A 24 -3.49 -28.01 8.72
C ALA A 24 -3.18 -26.52 8.61
N ALA A 25 -1.94 -26.14 8.97
CA ALA A 25 -1.52 -24.76 8.93
C ALA A 25 -1.63 -24.23 7.50
N ARG A 26 -2.33 -23.11 7.30
CA ARG A 26 -2.54 -22.49 6.00
C ARG A 26 -1.24 -22.06 5.29
N PHE A 27 -0.17 -21.86 6.05
CA PHE A 27 1.14 -21.50 5.55
C PHE A 27 2.16 -22.57 5.97
N ASP A 28 2.96 -23.03 5.01
CA ASP A 28 4.13 -23.87 5.25
C ASP A 28 5.27 -23.03 5.83
N SER A 29 5.61 -23.26 7.10
CA SER A 29 6.66 -22.52 7.81
C SER A 29 8.03 -22.66 7.15
N THR A 30 8.37 -23.86 6.64
CA THR A 30 9.67 -24.12 5.99
C THR A 30 9.81 -23.31 4.70
N ARG A 31 8.71 -23.19 3.94
CA ARG A 31 8.71 -22.36 2.73
C ARG A 31 8.73 -20.87 3.07
N LEU A 32 8.06 -20.43 4.14
CA LEU A 32 8.19 -19.07 4.63
C LEU A 32 9.62 -18.75 5.11
N ASP A 33 10.32 -19.70 5.73
CA ASP A 33 11.74 -19.53 6.09
C ASP A 33 12.62 -19.34 4.84
N SER A 34 12.28 -19.96 3.71
CA SER A 34 12.99 -19.78 2.44
C SER A 34 12.86 -18.34 1.93
N VAL A 35 11.72 -17.65 2.17
CA VAL A 35 11.57 -16.22 1.88
C VAL A 35 12.60 -15.39 2.65
N VAL A 36 12.74 -15.67 3.96
CA VAL A 36 13.70 -14.96 4.81
C VAL A 36 15.14 -15.24 4.39
N GLN A 37 15.47 -16.49 4.06
CA GLN A 37 16.80 -16.88 3.57
C GLN A 37 17.14 -16.17 2.25
N TYR A 38 16.18 -16.12 1.31
CA TYR A 38 16.35 -15.38 0.07
C TYR A 38 16.59 -13.88 0.32
N LEU A 39 15.79 -13.24 1.19
CA LEU A 39 16.01 -11.83 1.52
C LEU A 39 17.37 -11.59 2.17
N ARG A 40 17.85 -12.49 3.03
CA ARG A 40 19.21 -12.41 3.61
C ARG A 40 20.29 -12.45 2.53
N SER A 41 20.13 -13.28 1.49
CA SER A 41 21.08 -13.34 0.37
C SER A 41 21.11 -12.07 -0.49
N GLN A 42 20.10 -11.20 -0.37
CA GLN A 42 20.00 -9.95 -1.12
C GLN A 42 20.55 -8.73 -0.34
N VAL A 43 20.87 -8.91 0.96
CA VAL A 43 21.47 -7.84 1.78
C VAL A 43 22.81 -7.42 1.13
N ASP A 44 23.08 -6.12 1.14
CA ASP A 44 24.21 -5.43 0.52
C ASP A 44 24.32 -5.56 -1.01
N SER A 45 23.50 -6.42 -1.60
CA SER A 45 23.38 -6.52 -3.05
C SER A 45 22.23 -5.68 -3.61
N ALA A 46 21.01 -5.92 -3.14
CA ALA A 46 19.80 -5.24 -3.61
C ALA A 46 19.33 -4.13 -2.66
N PHE A 47 19.64 -4.24 -1.40
CA PHE A 47 19.32 -3.29 -0.33
C PHE A 47 20.18 -3.55 0.91
N PRO A 48 20.43 -2.57 1.79
CA PRO A 48 21.07 -2.80 3.07
C PRO A 48 20.20 -3.61 4.03
N GLY A 49 18.90 -3.35 4.06
CA GLY A 49 17.99 -4.06 4.94
C GLY A 49 16.56 -4.11 4.44
N ALA A 50 15.80 -5.05 4.99
CA ALA A 50 14.40 -5.27 4.65
C ALA A 50 13.57 -5.76 5.81
N VAL A 51 12.26 -5.49 5.73
CA VAL A 51 11.20 -6.10 6.54
C VAL A 51 10.19 -6.75 5.61
N VAL A 52 9.82 -7.99 5.88
CA VAL A 52 8.75 -8.70 5.17
C VAL A 52 7.63 -9.03 6.13
N ALA A 53 6.38 -8.79 5.71
CA ALA A 53 5.19 -9.26 6.41
C ALA A 53 4.28 -10.01 5.44
N VAL A 54 3.83 -11.20 5.82
CA VAL A 54 2.94 -12.07 5.05
C VAL A 54 1.83 -12.54 5.98
N GLY A 55 0.61 -12.62 5.47
CA GLY A 55 -0.50 -13.11 6.27
C GLY A 55 -1.80 -13.19 5.48
N ASP A 56 -2.87 -13.40 6.21
CA ASP A 56 -4.25 -13.47 5.72
C ASP A 56 -5.13 -12.38 6.39
N HIS A 57 -6.43 -12.41 6.12
CA HIS A 57 -7.36 -11.43 6.69
C HIS A 57 -7.43 -11.41 8.22
N ASN A 58 -6.91 -12.46 8.90
CA ASN A 58 -7.00 -12.62 10.35
C ASN A 58 -5.66 -12.42 11.08
N ARG A 59 -4.53 -12.75 10.43
CA ARG A 59 -3.25 -12.83 11.13
C ARG A 59 -2.05 -12.57 10.23
N ILE A 60 -0.96 -12.22 10.87
CA ILE A 60 0.38 -12.24 10.29
C ILE A 60 0.95 -13.66 10.46
N ALA A 61 1.32 -14.31 9.35
CA ALA A 61 1.95 -15.64 9.33
C ALA A 61 3.49 -15.54 9.37
N LEU A 62 4.05 -14.49 8.75
CA LEU A 62 5.48 -14.17 8.76
C LEU A 62 5.66 -12.68 9.01
N LEU A 63 6.51 -12.34 9.97
CA LEU A 63 7.02 -10.99 10.18
C LEU A 63 8.51 -11.10 10.50
N ALA A 64 9.36 -10.68 9.59
CA ALA A 64 10.81 -10.83 9.73
C ALA A 64 11.56 -9.59 9.21
N ALA A 65 12.70 -9.32 9.83
CA ALA A 65 13.65 -8.30 9.41
C ALA A 65 15.00 -8.95 9.04
N VAL A 66 15.68 -8.42 8.04
CA VAL A 66 17.00 -8.86 7.61
C VAL A 66 17.89 -7.65 7.32
N GLY A 67 19.22 -7.83 7.48
CA GLY A 67 20.19 -6.79 7.19
C GLY A 67 20.26 -5.68 8.24
N HIS A 68 20.67 -4.50 7.80
CA HIS A 68 21.01 -3.37 8.67
C HIS A 68 20.50 -2.04 8.06
N TYR A 69 20.62 -0.95 8.82
CA TYR A 69 20.08 0.35 8.38
C TYR A 69 20.81 0.92 7.16
N GLY A 70 22.13 0.74 7.07
CA GLY A 70 22.92 1.27 5.95
C GLY A 70 24.38 0.89 6.05
N LEU A 71 25.15 1.17 5.01
CA LEU A 71 26.59 0.89 4.98
C LEU A 71 27.34 1.57 6.11
N ASP A 72 26.91 2.78 6.51
CA ASP A 72 27.48 3.57 7.59
C ASP A 72 26.74 3.38 8.93
N ASP A 73 25.69 2.53 8.96
CA ASP A 73 24.90 2.24 10.15
C ASP A 73 24.63 0.74 10.25
N PRO A 74 25.57 -0.03 10.86
CA PRO A 74 25.49 -1.50 10.91
C PRO A 74 24.44 -2.04 11.89
N ARG A 75 23.70 -1.17 12.57
CA ARG A 75 22.61 -1.61 13.46
C ARG A 75 21.62 -2.49 12.71
N PRO A 76 21.21 -3.63 13.29
CA PRO A 76 20.30 -4.54 12.60
C PRO A 76 18.93 -3.91 12.35
N MET A 77 18.33 -4.18 11.20
CA MET A 77 16.91 -3.92 10.98
C MET A 77 16.06 -4.67 11.97
N THR A 78 14.98 -4.09 12.39
CA THR A 78 13.97 -4.71 13.24
C THR A 78 12.60 -4.68 12.56
N THR A 79 11.67 -5.49 13.00
CA THR A 79 10.29 -5.48 12.50
C THR A 79 9.57 -4.15 12.73
N GLU A 80 10.07 -3.35 13.68
CA GLU A 80 9.57 -2.01 14.04
C GLU A 80 10.29 -0.88 13.29
N THR A 81 11.22 -1.20 12.39
CA THR A 81 11.88 -0.20 11.55
C THR A 81 10.85 0.53 10.69
N VAL A 82 10.94 1.84 10.69
CA VAL A 82 10.07 2.75 9.94
C VAL A 82 10.66 3.02 8.57
N PHE A 83 9.87 2.93 7.52
CA PHE A 83 10.29 3.16 6.14
C PHE A 83 9.52 4.31 5.50
N ASP A 84 10.21 5.10 4.68
CA ASP A 84 9.57 5.97 3.69
C ASP A 84 8.88 5.09 2.65
N LEU A 85 7.57 5.20 2.57
CA LEU A 85 6.73 4.37 1.71
C LEU A 85 6.76 4.80 0.24
N ALA A 86 7.27 5.99 -0.06
CA ALA A 86 7.22 6.59 -1.39
C ALA A 86 5.80 6.46 -2.00
N SER A 87 5.68 5.93 -3.21
CA SER A 87 4.39 5.82 -3.92
C SER A 87 3.35 4.88 -3.30
N LEU A 88 3.69 4.06 -2.29
CA LEU A 88 2.65 3.38 -1.52
C LEU A 88 1.72 4.39 -0.82
N THR A 89 2.16 5.64 -0.62
CA THR A 89 1.32 6.75 -0.16
C THR A 89 0.06 6.91 -1.00
N LYS A 90 0.15 6.69 -2.32
CA LYS A 90 -1.00 6.78 -3.23
C LYS A 90 -2.12 5.81 -2.87
N VAL A 91 -1.77 4.60 -2.46
CA VAL A 91 -2.76 3.55 -2.19
C VAL A 91 -3.14 3.47 -0.71
N ILE A 92 -2.17 3.59 0.19
CA ILE A 92 -2.43 3.57 1.64
C ILE A 92 -3.19 4.83 2.09
N GLY A 93 -2.80 5.98 1.55
CA GLY A 93 -3.39 7.27 1.90
C GLY A 93 -4.45 7.75 0.91
N LEU A 94 -4.02 8.25 -0.25
CA LEU A 94 -4.87 8.99 -1.18
C LEU A 94 -6.06 8.17 -1.70
N THR A 95 -5.81 6.95 -2.17
CA THR A 95 -6.88 6.05 -2.67
C THR A 95 -7.86 5.70 -1.55
N THR A 96 -7.36 5.43 -0.34
CA THR A 96 -8.23 5.16 0.82
C THR A 96 -9.08 6.37 1.18
N ALA A 97 -8.53 7.58 1.13
CA ALA A 97 -9.33 8.81 1.28
C ALA A 97 -10.43 8.89 0.23
N CYS A 98 -10.11 8.58 -1.04
CA CYS A 98 -11.12 8.57 -2.12
C CYS A 98 -12.22 7.52 -1.86
N ILE A 99 -11.88 6.30 -1.42
CA ILE A 99 -12.86 5.28 -1.04
C ILE A 99 -13.84 5.83 -0.01
N LEU A 100 -13.35 6.43 1.06
CA LEU A 100 -14.18 6.99 2.13
C LEU A 100 -15.08 8.14 1.64
N LEU A 101 -14.56 9.02 0.78
CA LEU A 101 -15.32 10.14 0.23
C LEU A 101 -16.38 9.70 -0.78
N VAL A 102 -16.13 8.64 -1.56
CA VAL A 102 -17.13 8.03 -2.44
C VAL A 102 -18.21 7.34 -1.62
N ASP A 103 -17.85 6.60 -0.57
CA ASP A 103 -18.81 5.96 0.34
C ASP A 103 -19.72 6.99 1.02
N GLN A 104 -19.17 8.16 1.39
CA GLN A 104 -19.88 9.30 1.93
C GLN A 104 -20.65 10.12 0.87
N LYS A 105 -20.62 9.73 -0.42
CA LYS A 105 -21.23 10.47 -1.55
C LYS A 105 -20.72 11.91 -1.71
N LYS A 106 -19.52 12.19 -1.23
CA LYS A 106 -18.85 13.49 -1.34
C LYS A 106 -17.95 13.58 -2.58
N LEU A 107 -17.51 12.43 -3.12
CA LEU A 107 -16.69 12.30 -4.30
C LEU A 107 -17.38 11.39 -5.32
N ASP A 108 -17.53 11.87 -6.54
CA ASP A 108 -18.05 11.13 -7.69
C ASP A 108 -16.89 10.81 -8.63
N LEU A 109 -16.67 9.53 -8.92
CA LEU A 109 -15.55 9.06 -9.74
C LEU A 109 -15.61 9.59 -11.19
N ASP A 110 -16.79 9.82 -11.71
CA ASP A 110 -17.02 10.23 -13.10
C ASP A 110 -17.25 11.73 -13.27
N ALA A 111 -17.27 12.46 -12.16
CA ALA A 111 -17.33 13.91 -12.17
C ALA A 111 -16.02 14.54 -12.69
N PRO A 112 -16.08 15.64 -13.45
CA PRO A 112 -14.91 16.42 -13.80
C PRO A 112 -14.18 16.92 -12.56
N VAL A 113 -12.83 16.89 -12.59
CA VAL A 113 -11.98 17.41 -11.51
C VAL A 113 -12.34 18.84 -11.14
N GLN A 114 -12.66 19.66 -12.15
CA GLN A 114 -13.03 21.08 -11.99
C GLN A 114 -14.27 21.31 -11.11
N ARG A 115 -15.12 20.30 -10.93
CA ARG A 115 -16.24 20.37 -9.97
C ARG A 115 -15.75 20.55 -8.53
N TYR A 116 -14.60 19.99 -8.21
CA TYR A 116 -14.01 20.00 -6.86
C TYR A 116 -12.82 20.95 -6.74
N LEU A 117 -12.11 21.20 -7.84
CA LEU A 117 -10.91 22.02 -7.92
C LEU A 117 -11.03 22.96 -9.13
N PRO A 118 -11.71 24.11 -8.99
CA PRO A 118 -11.92 25.06 -10.10
C PRO A 118 -10.63 25.65 -10.67
N GLU A 119 -9.52 25.62 -9.91
CA GLU A 119 -8.20 26.10 -10.31
C GLU A 119 -7.53 25.19 -11.36
N PHE A 120 -7.92 23.92 -11.43
CA PHE A 120 -7.43 22.96 -12.42
C PHE A 120 -7.96 23.27 -13.81
N ARG A 121 -7.38 24.29 -14.50
CA ARG A 121 -7.86 24.86 -15.77
C ARG A 121 -6.86 24.70 -16.90
N GLY A 122 -7.36 24.71 -18.12
CA GLY A 122 -6.60 24.65 -19.36
C GLY A 122 -7.31 23.78 -20.39
N ALA A 123 -6.85 23.82 -21.62
CA ALA A 123 -7.45 23.10 -22.74
C ALA A 123 -7.56 21.60 -22.47
N GLY A 124 -8.75 21.04 -22.58
CA GLY A 124 -9.04 19.62 -22.39
C GLY A 124 -9.23 19.18 -20.94
N LYS A 125 -8.89 20.01 -19.96
CA LYS A 125 -8.98 19.65 -18.52
C LYS A 125 -10.42 19.55 -18.04
N GLU A 126 -11.36 20.18 -18.70
CA GLU A 126 -12.79 20.05 -18.43
C GLU A 126 -13.32 18.62 -18.60
N LYS A 127 -12.55 17.76 -19.32
CA LYS A 127 -12.86 16.34 -19.56
C LYS A 127 -12.15 15.40 -18.59
N VAL A 128 -11.22 15.90 -17.78
CA VAL A 128 -10.51 15.08 -16.80
C VAL A 128 -11.41 14.75 -15.62
N THR A 129 -11.69 13.47 -15.39
CA THR A 129 -12.49 13.00 -14.26
C THR A 129 -11.61 12.48 -13.11
N ILE A 130 -12.21 12.29 -11.94
CA ILE A 130 -11.53 11.64 -10.79
C ILE A 130 -11.05 10.24 -11.17
N ARG A 131 -11.84 9.48 -11.94
CA ARG A 131 -11.47 8.16 -12.46
C ARG A 131 -10.20 8.24 -13.31
N HIS A 132 -10.06 9.22 -14.18
CA HIS A 132 -8.86 9.42 -14.98
C HIS A 132 -7.61 9.68 -14.13
N LEU A 133 -7.72 10.40 -13.01
CA LEU A 133 -6.61 10.60 -12.08
C LEU A 133 -6.22 9.29 -11.39
N LEU A 134 -7.20 8.52 -10.90
CA LEU A 134 -6.98 7.25 -10.21
C LEU A 134 -6.43 6.15 -11.12
N THR A 135 -6.75 6.17 -12.41
CA THR A 135 -6.25 5.19 -13.40
C THR A 135 -4.99 5.66 -14.13
N HIS A 136 -4.45 6.82 -13.77
CA HIS A 136 -3.31 7.43 -14.47
C HIS A 136 -3.55 7.59 -15.98
N SER A 137 -4.76 7.97 -16.37
CA SER A 137 -5.16 8.21 -17.75
C SER A 137 -5.64 9.64 -18.00
N SER A 138 -5.28 10.56 -17.10
CA SER A 138 -5.72 11.96 -17.15
C SER A 138 -5.14 12.78 -18.31
N GLY A 139 -4.08 12.30 -18.93
CA GLY A 139 -3.30 13.05 -19.93
C GLY A 139 -2.27 14.00 -19.34
N LEU A 140 -2.19 14.15 -18.02
CA LEU A 140 -1.12 14.93 -17.38
C LEU A 140 0.25 14.28 -17.60
N PRO A 141 1.35 15.08 -17.70
CA PRO A 141 2.71 14.56 -17.66
C PRO A 141 2.97 13.64 -16.46
N ALA A 142 3.90 12.70 -16.60
CA ALA A 142 4.26 11.80 -15.53
C ALA A 142 4.80 12.53 -14.30
N TRP A 143 5.66 13.53 -14.54
CA TRP A 143 6.42 14.21 -13.52
C TRP A 143 6.91 15.57 -14.03
N ARG A 144 7.24 16.47 -13.09
CA ARG A 144 7.82 17.78 -13.35
C ARG A 144 8.72 18.15 -12.16
N PRO A 145 9.87 18.80 -12.34
CA PRO A 145 10.78 19.14 -11.23
C PRO A 145 10.28 20.33 -10.43
N LEU A 146 9.13 20.20 -9.75
CA LEU A 146 8.49 21.27 -8.98
C LEU A 146 9.45 21.88 -7.95
N PHE A 147 10.31 21.06 -7.35
CA PHE A 147 11.30 21.48 -6.35
C PHE A 147 12.36 22.43 -6.92
N ARG A 148 12.57 22.45 -8.25
CA ARG A 148 13.49 23.39 -8.94
C ARG A 148 12.74 24.59 -9.53
N GLU A 149 11.50 24.39 -9.93
CA GLU A 149 10.73 25.41 -10.66
C GLU A 149 9.94 26.33 -9.73
N THR A 150 9.84 26.00 -8.43
CA THR A 150 9.06 26.76 -7.47
C THR A 150 9.76 26.85 -6.13
N GLU A 151 9.44 27.86 -5.33
CA GLU A 151 10.02 28.07 -4.00
C GLU A 151 9.03 27.75 -2.87
N THR A 152 7.72 27.76 -3.14
CA THR A 152 6.67 27.53 -2.14
C THR A 152 5.74 26.40 -2.55
N ARG A 153 5.01 25.83 -1.56
CA ARG A 153 3.94 24.85 -1.78
C ARG A 153 2.88 25.38 -2.72
N GLU A 154 2.43 26.62 -2.49
CA GLU A 154 1.35 27.26 -3.22
C GLU A 154 1.74 27.46 -4.70
N ALA A 155 2.97 27.91 -4.95
CA ALA A 155 3.49 28.05 -6.31
C ALA A 155 3.60 26.69 -7.03
N ALA A 156 4.02 25.63 -6.31
CA ALA A 156 4.10 24.28 -6.85
C ALA A 156 2.72 23.74 -7.21
N LEU A 157 1.71 23.91 -6.36
CA LEU A 157 0.34 23.49 -6.64
C LEU A 157 -0.24 24.24 -7.82
N ALA A 158 -0.12 25.58 -7.86
CA ALA A 158 -0.58 26.41 -8.99
C ALA A 158 0.09 26.00 -10.31
N LEU A 159 1.38 25.63 -10.27
CA LEU A 159 2.10 25.14 -11.43
C LEU A 159 1.56 23.78 -11.91
N VAL A 160 1.23 22.86 -11.00
CA VAL A 160 0.57 21.59 -11.34
C VAL A 160 -0.81 21.85 -11.97
N ASP A 161 -1.60 22.74 -11.37
CA ASP A 161 -2.97 23.04 -11.84
C ASP A 161 -3.01 23.67 -13.22
N THR A 162 -1.94 24.37 -13.61
CA THR A 162 -1.82 25.02 -14.93
C THR A 162 -0.98 24.21 -15.93
N THR A 163 -0.33 23.11 -15.52
CA THR A 163 0.46 22.24 -16.42
C THR A 163 -0.44 21.70 -17.55
N PRO A 164 -0.09 21.89 -18.84
CA PRO A 164 -0.87 21.36 -19.96
C PRO A 164 -0.96 19.83 -19.94
N LEU A 165 -2.02 19.32 -20.60
CA LEU A 165 -2.10 17.87 -20.86
C LEU A 165 -1.22 17.50 -22.06
N ASP A 166 -0.52 16.37 -21.97
CA ASP A 166 0.24 15.78 -23.09
C ASP A 166 -0.67 15.05 -24.08
N THR A 167 -1.81 14.55 -23.60
CA THR A 167 -2.77 13.77 -24.40
C THR A 167 -4.19 14.00 -23.95
N VAL A 168 -5.15 13.54 -24.76
CA VAL A 168 -6.57 13.54 -24.42
C VAL A 168 -6.82 12.62 -23.22
N PRO A 169 -7.63 13.04 -22.23
CA PRO A 169 -8.00 12.18 -21.10
C PRO A 169 -8.61 10.84 -21.57
N GLY A 170 -8.20 9.76 -20.95
CA GLY A 170 -8.61 8.40 -21.29
C GLY A 170 -7.89 7.76 -22.47
N ALA A 171 -7.08 8.51 -23.23
CA ALA A 171 -6.47 7.98 -24.45
C ALA A 171 -5.29 7.04 -24.21
N ARG A 172 -4.50 7.26 -23.15
CA ARG A 172 -3.38 6.39 -22.80
C ARG A 172 -3.12 6.35 -21.29
N TYR A 173 -2.53 5.26 -20.86
CA TYR A 173 -1.94 5.14 -19.53
C TYR A 173 -0.59 5.87 -19.48
N LEU A 174 -0.43 6.73 -18.48
CA LEU A 174 0.86 7.32 -18.11
C LEU A 174 0.87 7.54 -16.59
N TYR A 175 1.64 6.74 -15.87
CA TYR A 175 1.81 6.91 -14.43
C TYR A 175 2.21 8.36 -14.11
N SER A 176 1.36 9.10 -13.39
CA SER A 176 1.53 10.52 -13.16
C SER A 176 1.47 10.87 -11.67
N ASP A 177 2.57 11.41 -11.16
CA ASP A 177 2.61 12.02 -9.83
C ASP A 177 1.81 13.32 -9.78
N LEU A 178 1.80 14.08 -10.91
CA LEU A 178 1.01 15.31 -11.02
C LEU A 178 -0.49 15.03 -10.84
N GLY A 179 -0.99 13.93 -11.44
CA GLY A 179 -2.38 13.50 -11.25
C GLY A 179 -2.72 13.20 -9.80
N ALA A 180 -1.80 12.57 -9.06
CA ALA A 180 -2.00 12.31 -7.64
C ALA A 180 -1.91 13.58 -6.77
N ILE A 181 -1.09 14.57 -7.16
CA ILE A 181 -1.06 15.90 -6.50
C ILE A 181 -2.40 16.62 -6.72
N VAL A 182 -2.94 16.64 -7.94
CA VAL A 182 -4.26 17.20 -8.23
C VAL A 182 -5.35 16.51 -7.39
N LEU A 183 -5.34 15.18 -7.34
CA LEU A 183 -6.32 14.42 -6.54
C LEU A 183 -6.17 14.70 -5.03
N THR A 184 -4.95 14.97 -4.56
CA THR A 184 -4.72 15.41 -3.17
C THR A 184 -5.44 16.72 -2.89
N GLN A 185 -5.30 17.71 -3.77
CA GLN A 185 -5.99 18.99 -3.63
C GLN A 185 -7.52 18.81 -3.65
N VAL A 186 -8.05 17.92 -4.50
CA VAL A 186 -9.48 17.57 -4.50
C VAL A 186 -9.92 17.04 -3.13
N VAL A 187 -9.17 16.11 -2.55
CA VAL A 187 -9.48 15.55 -1.21
C VAL A 187 -9.43 16.66 -0.15
N GLU A 188 -8.40 17.49 -0.13
CA GLU A 188 -8.25 18.61 0.81
C GLU A 188 -9.37 19.65 0.63
N HIS A 189 -9.79 19.90 -0.60
CA HIS A 189 -10.90 20.83 -0.88
C HIS A 189 -12.25 20.30 -0.36
N ILE A 190 -12.54 19.01 -0.56
CA ILE A 190 -13.79 18.39 -0.08
C ILE A 190 -13.80 18.30 1.44
N THR A 191 -12.69 17.90 2.06
CA THR A 191 -12.61 17.67 3.51
C THR A 191 -12.36 18.94 4.31
N LYS A 192 -11.91 20.02 3.67
CA LYS A 192 -11.42 21.27 4.31
C LYS A 192 -10.31 21.01 5.33
N THR A 193 -9.56 19.93 5.13
CA THR A 193 -8.54 19.44 6.05
C THR A 193 -7.35 18.97 5.22
N ARG A 194 -6.12 19.29 5.65
CA ARG A 194 -4.91 18.79 4.99
C ARG A 194 -4.87 17.26 5.05
N ILE A 195 -4.39 16.61 3.99
CA ILE A 195 -4.51 15.16 3.81
C ILE A 195 -3.89 14.36 4.95
N ASP A 196 -2.79 14.82 5.57
CA ASP A 196 -2.17 14.14 6.70
C ASP A 196 -3.08 14.08 7.94
N GLN A 197 -3.76 15.18 8.26
CA GLN A 197 -4.69 15.27 9.38
C GLN A 197 -5.97 14.47 9.12
N TYR A 198 -6.46 14.52 7.87
CA TYR A 198 -7.62 13.73 7.46
C TYR A 198 -7.35 12.23 7.59
N LEU A 199 -6.21 11.75 7.06
CA LEU A 199 -5.84 10.33 7.10
C LEU A 199 -5.54 9.85 8.52
N ASP A 200 -4.88 10.64 9.35
CA ASP A 200 -4.62 10.29 10.75
C ASP A 200 -5.93 10.00 11.49
N THR A 201 -6.93 10.86 11.30
CA THR A 201 -8.22 10.76 12.00
C THR A 201 -9.15 9.72 11.36
N ALA A 202 -9.24 9.71 10.02
CA ALA A 202 -10.22 8.90 9.30
C ALA A 202 -9.73 7.48 8.97
N VAL A 203 -8.42 7.23 8.98
CA VAL A 203 -7.84 5.96 8.53
C VAL A 203 -6.90 5.37 9.58
N PHE A 204 -5.80 6.07 9.93
CA PHE A 204 -4.72 5.44 10.69
C PHE A 204 -5.12 5.13 12.13
N LYS A 205 -5.71 6.07 12.85
CA LYS A 205 -6.21 5.84 14.21
C LYS A 205 -7.29 4.75 14.27
N PRO A 206 -8.33 4.76 13.42
CA PRO A 206 -9.34 3.70 13.39
C PRO A 206 -8.78 2.31 13.11
N LEU A 207 -7.71 2.19 12.30
CA LEU A 207 -7.03 0.93 12.01
C LEU A 207 -5.97 0.55 13.05
N GLY A 208 -5.70 1.41 14.04
CA GLY A 208 -4.63 1.18 15.02
C GLY A 208 -3.21 1.26 14.42
N MET A 209 -3.04 2.00 13.32
CA MET A 209 -1.75 2.21 12.63
C MET A 209 -0.98 3.36 13.30
N THR A 210 -0.48 3.11 14.50
CA THR A 210 0.07 4.16 15.38
C THR A 210 1.42 4.70 14.94
N THR A 211 2.09 4.00 14.03
CA THR A 211 3.41 4.39 13.49
C THR A 211 3.30 4.96 12.06
N THR A 212 2.13 4.89 11.44
CA THR A 212 1.90 5.39 10.07
C THR A 212 1.56 6.88 10.09
N ARG A 213 2.39 7.70 9.43
CA ARG A 213 2.18 9.14 9.39
C ARG A 213 3.04 9.85 8.35
N TYR A 214 2.66 11.07 8.03
CA TYR A 214 3.54 12.07 7.41
C TYR A 214 4.42 12.72 8.48
N LEU A 215 5.54 13.30 8.08
CA LEU A 215 6.43 14.07 8.93
C LEU A 215 6.70 13.36 10.28
N PRO A 216 7.39 12.22 10.26
CA PRO A 216 7.69 11.51 11.49
C PRO A 216 8.47 12.42 12.46
N PRO A 217 8.22 12.32 13.78
CA PRO A 217 8.89 13.15 14.78
C PRO A 217 10.41 12.91 14.74
N VAL A 218 11.17 13.91 15.10
CA VAL A 218 12.65 13.86 15.07
C VAL A 218 13.20 12.75 15.97
N GLU A 219 12.50 12.43 17.05
CA GLU A 219 12.84 11.37 18.00
C GLU A 219 12.78 9.98 17.36
N TRP A 220 12.07 9.85 16.25
CA TRP A 220 11.99 8.58 15.51
C TRP A 220 13.16 8.37 14.55
N ARG A 221 14.00 9.37 14.35
CA ARG A 221 15.06 9.33 13.34
C ARG A 221 15.91 8.06 13.44
N ASP A 222 16.24 7.63 14.64
CA ASP A 222 17.09 6.46 14.85
C ASP A 222 16.43 5.12 14.50
N ARG A 223 15.12 5.08 14.45
CA ARG A 223 14.35 3.91 14.01
C ARG A 223 13.87 3.98 12.57
N ILE A 224 14.17 5.06 11.85
CA ILE A 224 13.81 5.22 10.44
C ILE A 224 14.97 4.76 9.56
N ALA A 225 14.68 3.93 8.56
CA ALA A 225 15.65 3.51 7.57
C ALA A 225 16.09 4.72 6.71
N PRO A 226 17.41 4.97 6.56
CA PRO A 226 17.88 6.01 5.65
C PRO A 226 17.52 5.67 4.20
N THR A 227 17.31 6.69 3.39
CA THR A 227 17.00 6.51 1.97
C THR A 227 18.22 6.82 1.10
N GLU A 228 18.42 8.01 0.66
CA GLU A 228 19.44 8.35 -0.34
C GLU A 228 20.35 9.49 0.11
N MET A 229 21.58 9.47 -0.38
CA MET A 229 22.41 10.68 -0.40
C MET A 229 21.86 11.61 -1.48
N ASP A 230 20.99 12.55 -1.10
CA ASP A 230 20.38 13.49 -2.03
C ASP A 230 21.39 14.51 -2.52
N THR A 231 21.81 14.39 -3.75
CA THR A 231 22.76 15.31 -4.42
C THR A 231 22.04 16.35 -5.28
N ALA A 232 20.72 16.21 -5.48
CA ALA A 232 19.96 17.03 -6.41
C ALA A 232 19.25 18.22 -5.76
N PHE A 233 18.91 18.12 -4.48
CA PHE A 233 18.06 19.09 -3.79
C PHE A 233 18.55 19.45 -2.38
N ARG A 234 18.73 18.44 -1.49
CA ARG A 234 19.06 18.70 -0.07
C ARG A 234 20.54 18.58 0.27
N HIS A 235 21.33 17.97 -0.62
CA HIS A 235 22.79 17.79 -0.51
C HIS A 235 23.24 17.09 0.78
N ARG A 236 22.48 16.10 1.24
CA ARG A 236 22.76 15.30 2.45
C ARG A 236 22.07 13.94 2.42
N MET A 237 22.47 13.07 3.36
CA MET A 237 21.76 11.81 3.59
C MET A 237 20.33 12.08 4.09
N ILE A 238 19.34 11.51 3.42
CA ILE A 238 17.93 11.64 3.78
C ILE A 238 17.54 10.53 4.75
N ARG A 239 17.05 10.94 5.92
CA ARG A 239 16.56 10.05 6.96
C ARG A 239 15.55 10.77 7.85
N GLY A 240 14.34 10.24 7.99
CA GLY A 240 13.27 10.85 8.78
C GLY A 240 12.55 12.01 8.09
N GLU A 241 12.83 12.22 6.83
CA GLU A 241 12.11 13.11 5.93
C GLU A 241 11.87 12.41 4.59
N VAL A 242 10.85 12.87 3.85
CA VAL A 242 10.44 12.24 2.60
C VAL A 242 11.57 12.24 1.57
N HIS A 243 11.79 11.10 0.92
CA HIS A 243 12.77 10.95 -0.16
C HIS A 243 12.41 11.78 -1.39
N ASP A 244 11.14 11.79 -1.78
CA ASP A 244 10.66 12.50 -2.97
C ASP A 244 10.88 14.01 -2.86
N GLU A 245 11.59 14.58 -3.84
CA GLU A 245 11.98 15.98 -3.85
C GLU A 245 10.77 16.91 -4.00
N ASN A 246 9.80 16.53 -4.86
CA ASN A 246 8.59 17.32 -5.07
C ASN A 246 7.73 17.34 -3.79
N THR A 247 7.57 16.20 -3.13
CA THR A 247 6.89 16.16 -1.83
C THR A 247 7.64 16.99 -0.79
N GLY A 248 8.98 16.96 -0.82
CA GLY A 248 9.80 17.84 0.01
C GLY A 248 9.48 19.32 -0.22
N ARG A 249 9.34 19.76 -1.49
CA ARG A 249 8.90 21.11 -1.88
C ARG A 249 7.47 21.41 -1.40
N LEU A 250 6.60 20.40 -1.38
CA LEU A 250 5.23 20.51 -0.87
C LEU A 250 5.13 20.49 0.67
N GLY A 251 6.26 20.59 1.39
CA GLY A 251 6.29 20.61 2.85
C GLY A 251 6.23 19.21 3.48
N GLY A 252 6.62 18.18 2.74
CA GLY A 252 6.68 16.79 3.20
C GLY A 252 5.34 16.05 3.16
N ILE A 253 4.28 16.67 2.61
CA ILE A 253 2.91 16.14 2.64
C ILE A 253 2.29 16.23 1.25
N SER A 254 1.99 15.06 0.68
CA SER A 254 1.22 14.94 -0.56
C SER A 254 0.64 13.53 -0.69
N GLY A 255 -0.43 13.36 -1.47
CA GLY A 255 -1.00 12.04 -1.71
C GLY A 255 -0.15 11.14 -2.63
N HIS A 256 0.86 11.68 -3.33
CA HIS A 256 1.72 10.86 -4.19
C HIS A 256 2.91 10.23 -3.47
N ALA A 257 3.41 10.85 -2.38
CA ALA A 257 4.49 10.37 -1.52
C ALA A 257 4.47 11.09 -0.15
N GLY A 258 5.24 10.61 0.82
CA GLY A 258 5.45 11.27 2.12
C GLY A 258 4.97 10.49 3.33
N LEU A 259 4.23 9.37 3.16
CA LEU A 259 3.92 8.49 4.29
C LEU A 259 5.12 7.67 4.71
N PHE A 260 5.25 7.51 6.01
CA PHE A 260 6.15 6.58 6.68
C PHE A 260 5.32 5.53 7.42
N SER A 261 5.81 4.29 7.48
CA SER A 261 5.12 3.20 8.17
C SER A 261 6.07 2.05 8.53
N THR A 262 5.51 1.05 9.22
CA THR A 262 6.15 -0.22 9.58
C THR A 262 5.43 -1.41 8.96
N GLY A 263 6.08 -2.59 8.98
CA GLY A 263 5.45 -3.85 8.54
C GLY A 263 4.16 -4.17 9.29
N PRO A 264 4.14 -4.12 10.65
CA PRO A 264 2.93 -4.36 11.43
C PRO A 264 1.75 -3.43 11.10
N ASP A 265 1.99 -2.13 10.91
CA ASP A 265 0.91 -1.19 10.57
C ASP A 265 0.35 -1.47 9.17
N LEU A 266 1.22 -1.73 8.19
CA LEU A 266 0.76 -2.11 6.84
C LEU A 266 0.03 -3.45 6.82
N ALA A 267 0.40 -4.39 7.70
CA ALA A 267 -0.35 -5.65 7.86
C ALA A 267 -1.79 -5.39 8.37
N ARG A 268 -1.99 -4.46 9.33
CA ARG A 268 -3.34 -4.05 9.76
C ARG A 268 -4.16 -3.48 8.60
N PHE A 269 -3.53 -2.64 7.79
CA PHE A 269 -4.16 -2.09 6.60
C PHE A 269 -4.52 -3.19 5.58
N ALA A 270 -3.61 -4.13 5.32
CA ALA A 270 -3.84 -5.24 4.42
C ALA A 270 -4.98 -6.17 4.91
N MET A 271 -5.01 -6.50 6.20
CA MET A 271 -6.10 -7.26 6.81
C MET A 271 -7.45 -6.55 6.65
N TRP A 272 -7.50 -5.23 6.84
CA TRP A 272 -8.72 -4.45 6.61
C TRP A 272 -9.20 -4.54 5.16
N LEU A 273 -8.29 -4.44 4.17
CA LEU A 273 -8.65 -4.58 2.76
C LEU A 273 -9.12 -6.00 2.39
N LEU A 274 -8.45 -7.04 2.89
CA LEU A 274 -8.86 -8.43 2.66
C LEU A 274 -10.22 -8.73 3.30
N ASN A 275 -10.55 -8.08 4.40
CA ASN A 275 -11.89 -8.06 4.97
C ASN A 275 -12.86 -7.15 4.20
N GLN A 276 -12.50 -6.73 2.99
CA GLN A 276 -13.28 -5.86 2.11
C GLN A 276 -13.74 -4.56 2.77
N GLY A 277 -12.87 -3.98 3.59
CA GLY A 277 -13.17 -2.73 4.30
C GLY A 277 -14.14 -2.90 5.49
N SER A 278 -14.63 -4.12 5.75
CA SER A 278 -15.37 -4.42 6.97
C SER A 278 -14.41 -4.68 8.11
N PRO A 279 -14.58 -4.07 9.27
CA PRO A 279 -13.70 -4.33 10.41
C PRO A 279 -13.98 -5.71 11.01
N SER A 280 -12.94 -6.41 11.46
CA SER A 280 -13.10 -7.31 12.59
C SER A 280 -13.65 -6.52 13.77
N SER A 281 -14.29 -7.15 14.73
CA SER A 281 -15.06 -6.50 15.82
C SER A 281 -14.30 -5.40 16.60
N SER A 282 -13.00 -5.22 16.39
CA SER A 282 -12.11 -4.25 17.05
C SER A 282 -11.71 -3.04 16.19
N VAL A 283 -12.05 -3.00 14.89
CA VAL A 283 -11.61 -1.94 13.98
C VAL A 283 -12.76 -0.97 13.67
N LEU A 284 -12.51 0.33 13.80
CA LEU A 284 -13.53 1.37 13.67
C LEU A 284 -13.75 1.86 12.23
N LEU A 285 -12.80 1.60 11.31
CA LEU A 285 -12.91 2.04 9.93
C LEU A 285 -13.84 1.10 9.14
N ARG A 286 -14.91 1.66 8.59
CA ARG A 286 -15.89 0.94 7.76
C ARG A 286 -15.99 1.56 6.39
N SER A 287 -16.12 0.72 5.37
CA SER A 287 -16.52 1.11 4.02
C SER A 287 -17.34 0.01 3.39
N SER A 288 -18.07 0.32 2.33
CA SER A 288 -18.86 -0.68 1.62
C SER A 288 -17.93 -1.73 0.97
N PRO A 289 -18.12 -3.05 1.20
CA PRO A 289 -17.34 -4.10 0.56
C PRO A 289 -17.37 -4.04 -0.97
N SER A 290 -18.52 -3.69 -1.54
CA SER A 290 -18.68 -3.53 -2.99
C SER A 290 -17.84 -2.37 -3.52
N LEU A 291 -17.67 -1.32 -2.74
CA LEU A 291 -16.86 -0.17 -3.10
C LEU A 291 -15.36 -0.50 -3.03
N VAL A 292 -14.90 -1.20 -2.00
CA VAL A 292 -13.51 -1.68 -1.94
C VAL A 292 -13.22 -2.57 -3.14
N LYS A 293 -14.11 -3.51 -3.48
CA LYS A 293 -13.98 -4.35 -4.67
C LYS A 293 -13.92 -3.51 -5.96
N GLN A 294 -14.75 -2.47 -6.11
CA GLN A 294 -14.71 -1.57 -7.27
C GLN A 294 -13.34 -0.90 -7.40
N PHE A 295 -12.77 -0.42 -6.29
CA PHE A 295 -11.47 0.26 -6.29
C PHE A 295 -10.30 -0.67 -6.58
N THR A 296 -10.41 -1.96 -6.28
CA THR A 296 -9.34 -2.95 -6.45
C THR A 296 -9.49 -3.78 -7.73
N THR A 297 -10.58 -3.60 -8.48
CA THR A 297 -10.81 -4.28 -9.77
C THR A 297 -10.25 -3.45 -10.92
N ARG A 298 -9.58 -4.13 -11.87
CA ARG A 298 -9.08 -3.53 -13.11
C ARG A 298 -10.18 -2.74 -13.84
N GLN A 299 -9.86 -1.52 -14.24
CA GLN A 299 -10.81 -0.60 -14.88
C GLN A 299 -10.81 -0.69 -16.41
N ASP A 300 -9.76 -1.28 -17.02
CA ASP A 300 -9.54 -1.29 -18.47
C ASP A 300 -9.62 0.11 -19.10
N LEU A 301 -9.11 1.09 -18.39
CA LEU A 301 -9.10 2.50 -18.81
C LEU A 301 -7.67 3.07 -18.75
N PRO A 302 -7.06 3.38 -19.93
CA PRO A 302 -7.54 3.06 -21.29
C PRO A 302 -7.58 1.54 -21.53
N PRO A 303 -8.20 1.07 -22.62
CA PRO A 303 -8.22 -0.35 -22.95
C PRO A 303 -6.83 -1.01 -22.90
N GLY A 304 -6.73 -2.18 -22.28
CA GLY A 304 -5.46 -2.91 -22.07
C GLY A 304 -4.65 -2.46 -20.84
N SER A 305 -5.06 -1.40 -20.12
CA SER A 305 -4.40 -0.96 -18.89
C SER A 305 -4.56 -1.98 -17.76
N SER A 306 -3.49 -2.24 -16.99
CA SER A 306 -3.55 -3.06 -15.78
C SER A 306 -4.12 -2.31 -14.57
N ARG A 307 -4.48 -1.02 -14.70
CA ARG A 307 -4.85 -0.21 -13.54
C ARG A 307 -6.26 -0.45 -13.03
N ALA A 308 -6.35 -0.60 -11.72
CA ALA A 308 -7.55 -0.37 -10.95
C ALA A 308 -7.59 1.10 -10.48
N LEU A 309 -8.50 1.47 -9.58
CA LEU A 309 -8.58 2.84 -9.06
C LEU A 309 -7.48 3.07 -8.01
N GLY A 310 -6.37 3.65 -8.43
CA GLY A 310 -5.16 3.87 -7.64
C GLY A 310 -4.21 2.67 -7.57
N TRP A 311 -4.73 1.45 -7.66
CA TRP A 311 -3.96 0.22 -7.55
C TRP A 311 -3.45 -0.28 -8.91
N ASP A 312 -2.38 -1.08 -8.87
CA ASP A 312 -1.97 -1.93 -10.00
C ASP A 312 -2.57 -3.33 -9.86
N THR A 313 -2.72 -4.04 -10.98
CA THR A 313 -3.14 -5.45 -11.03
C THR A 313 -2.12 -6.26 -11.83
N PRO A 314 -2.08 -7.59 -11.71
CA PRO A 314 -1.11 -8.42 -12.39
C PRO A 314 -1.07 -8.15 -13.90
N SER A 315 0.14 -8.02 -14.43
CA SER A 315 0.44 -7.80 -15.83
C SER A 315 1.73 -8.51 -16.18
N GLU A 316 2.12 -8.52 -17.44
CA GLU A 316 3.44 -9.01 -17.86
C GLU A 316 4.55 -8.25 -17.12
N ASN A 317 5.52 -8.96 -16.56
CA ASN A 317 6.61 -8.41 -15.74
C ASN A 317 6.17 -7.68 -14.47
N SER A 318 5.02 -8.05 -13.91
CA SER A 318 4.50 -7.48 -12.68
C SER A 318 5.44 -7.72 -11.50
N SER A 319 5.52 -6.73 -10.59
CA SER A 319 6.19 -6.90 -9.30
C SER A 319 5.46 -7.86 -8.34
N ALA A 320 4.25 -8.32 -8.71
CA ALA A 320 3.48 -9.35 -8.01
C ALA A 320 4.01 -10.77 -8.23
N GLY A 321 5.02 -10.95 -9.09
CA GLY A 321 5.43 -12.27 -9.54
C GLY A 321 4.47 -12.87 -10.57
N SER A 322 4.57 -14.18 -10.76
CA SER A 322 3.82 -14.92 -11.78
C SER A 322 2.73 -15.83 -11.21
N LYS A 323 2.64 -15.96 -9.87
CA LYS A 323 1.82 -16.96 -9.20
C LYS A 323 0.59 -16.42 -8.49
N VAL A 324 0.46 -15.10 -8.34
CA VAL A 324 -0.75 -14.49 -7.77
C VAL A 324 -1.96 -14.67 -8.68
N SER A 325 -3.17 -14.57 -8.13
CA SER A 325 -4.40 -14.64 -8.91
C SER A 325 -4.59 -13.43 -9.84
N ALA A 326 -5.48 -13.56 -10.82
CA ALA A 326 -5.85 -12.47 -11.70
C ALA A 326 -6.54 -11.29 -10.97
N HIS A 327 -7.10 -11.53 -9.79
CA HIS A 327 -7.76 -10.52 -8.96
C HIS A 327 -6.84 -9.89 -7.92
N ALA A 328 -5.55 -10.27 -7.90
CA ALA A 328 -4.59 -9.62 -7.03
C ALA A 328 -4.44 -8.14 -7.41
N PHE A 329 -4.13 -7.31 -6.41
CA PHE A 329 -3.88 -5.90 -6.59
C PHE A 329 -2.76 -5.45 -5.64
N GLY A 330 -2.05 -4.42 -6.02
CA GLY A 330 -0.93 -3.96 -5.23
C GLY A 330 -0.36 -2.65 -5.74
N HIS A 331 0.79 -2.27 -5.17
CA HIS A 331 1.57 -1.13 -5.62
C HIS A 331 3.01 -1.23 -5.16
N THR A 332 3.90 -0.47 -5.78
CA THR A 332 5.30 -0.36 -5.40
C THR A 332 5.66 1.07 -4.99
N GLY A 333 6.67 1.20 -4.13
CA GLY A 333 7.30 2.47 -3.79
C GLY A 333 8.72 2.58 -4.33
N PHE A 334 9.12 3.78 -4.74
CA PHE A 334 10.43 4.04 -5.33
C PHE A 334 11.59 3.67 -4.38
N THR A 335 11.40 3.89 -3.10
CA THR A 335 12.36 3.58 -2.04
C THR A 335 12.66 2.08 -1.86
N GLY A 336 11.86 1.22 -2.48
CA GLY A 336 12.04 -0.24 -2.42
C GLY A 336 10.88 -0.98 -1.75
N THR A 337 9.83 -0.27 -1.40
CA THR A 337 8.65 -0.82 -0.75
C THR A 337 7.67 -1.42 -1.75
N SER A 338 6.87 -2.39 -1.32
CA SER A 338 5.73 -2.95 -2.08
C SER A 338 4.69 -3.56 -1.16
N ILE A 339 3.44 -3.56 -1.63
CA ILE A 339 2.32 -4.27 -1.04
C ILE A 339 1.53 -4.95 -2.16
N TRP A 340 1.23 -6.24 -1.99
CA TRP A 340 0.35 -7.00 -2.86
C TRP A 340 -0.67 -7.77 -2.02
N LEU A 341 -1.92 -7.76 -2.48
CA LEU A 341 -3.01 -8.50 -1.87
C LEU A 341 -3.64 -9.41 -2.94
N ASP A 342 -3.93 -10.63 -2.57
CA ASP A 342 -4.58 -11.64 -3.42
C ASP A 342 -5.85 -12.13 -2.71
N PRO A 343 -7.02 -11.56 -3.02
CA PRO A 343 -8.28 -11.93 -2.37
C PRO A 343 -8.69 -13.38 -2.61
N ASP A 344 -8.36 -13.94 -3.78
CA ASP A 344 -8.70 -15.33 -4.11
C ASP A 344 -7.93 -16.32 -3.25
N ARG A 345 -6.72 -15.94 -2.84
CA ARG A 345 -5.87 -16.71 -1.93
C ARG A 345 -5.96 -16.22 -0.49
N ASP A 346 -6.72 -15.14 -0.23
CA ASP A 346 -6.79 -14.47 1.06
C ASP A 346 -5.38 -14.23 1.61
N LEU A 347 -4.55 -13.54 0.86
CA LEU A 347 -3.13 -13.39 1.09
C LEU A 347 -2.72 -11.92 0.97
N PHE A 348 -1.89 -11.44 1.89
CA PHE A 348 -1.13 -10.21 1.68
C PHE A 348 0.38 -10.46 1.75
N ILE A 349 1.12 -9.68 0.97
CA ILE A 349 2.58 -9.69 0.88
C ILE A 349 3.07 -8.25 0.97
N ILE A 350 3.82 -7.92 2.00
CA ILE A 350 4.42 -6.61 2.22
C ILE A 350 5.92 -6.78 2.26
N LEU A 351 6.64 -6.01 1.44
CA LEU A 351 8.10 -5.94 1.46
C LEU A 351 8.51 -4.48 1.60
N LEU A 352 9.21 -4.16 2.67
CA LEU A 352 9.78 -2.84 2.93
C LEU A 352 11.29 -2.93 2.86
N THR A 353 11.92 -2.14 2.04
CA THR A 353 13.38 -2.05 1.92
C THR A 353 13.82 -0.60 1.78
N ASN A 354 15.07 -0.32 2.04
CA ASN A 354 15.70 0.95 1.74
C ASN A 354 16.67 0.83 0.55
N ARG A 355 16.22 0.20 -0.55
CA ARG A 355 17.06 -0.10 -1.72
C ARG A 355 17.75 1.12 -2.34
N VAL A 356 17.22 2.33 -2.13
CA VAL A 356 17.79 3.59 -2.62
C VAL A 356 18.97 4.06 -1.78
N HIS A 357 19.27 3.39 -0.67
CA HIS A 357 20.44 3.70 0.15
C HIS A 357 21.70 3.00 -0.40
N PRO A 358 22.83 3.70 -0.58
CA PRO A 358 22.97 5.14 -0.50
C PRO A 358 22.59 5.88 -1.79
N THR A 359 22.21 5.14 -2.85
CA THR A 359 21.89 5.71 -4.18
C THR A 359 20.73 5.00 -4.86
N ARG A 360 19.90 5.76 -5.57
CA ARG A 360 18.79 5.25 -6.41
C ARG A 360 19.23 4.44 -7.62
N ALA A 361 20.52 4.44 -7.97
CA ALA A 361 21.07 3.69 -9.11
C ALA A 361 20.91 2.16 -8.98
N ASN A 362 20.75 1.63 -7.75
CA ASN A 362 20.51 0.21 -7.53
C ASN A 362 19.07 -0.17 -7.93
N THR A 363 18.92 -0.95 -8.99
CA THR A 363 17.62 -1.40 -9.53
C THR A 363 17.30 -2.88 -9.27
N LYS A 364 18.16 -3.60 -8.53
CA LYS A 364 18.00 -5.05 -8.30
C LYS A 364 16.68 -5.42 -7.62
N ILE A 365 16.08 -4.49 -6.88
CA ILE A 365 14.76 -4.65 -6.27
C ILE A 365 13.66 -5.06 -7.28
N LEU A 366 13.82 -4.69 -8.56
CA LEU A 366 12.88 -5.07 -9.62
C LEU A 366 12.82 -6.59 -9.85
N LYS A 367 13.88 -7.32 -9.51
CA LYS A 367 13.92 -8.80 -9.56
C LYS A 367 13.56 -9.42 -8.21
N VAL A 368 13.83 -8.74 -7.10
CA VAL A 368 13.57 -9.25 -5.76
C VAL A 368 12.07 -9.32 -5.48
N ARG A 369 11.31 -8.27 -5.79
CA ARG A 369 9.86 -8.21 -5.51
C ARG A 369 9.07 -9.38 -6.11
N PRO A 370 9.15 -9.64 -7.44
CA PRO A 370 8.41 -10.75 -8.04
C PRO A 370 8.84 -12.11 -7.49
N HIS A 371 10.13 -12.30 -7.24
CA HIS A 371 10.62 -13.56 -6.67
C HIS A 371 10.13 -13.80 -5.23
N VAL A 372 10.13 -12.77 -4.39
CA VAL A 372 9.55 -12.85 -3.04
C VAL A 372 8.07 -13.18 -3.10
N ALA A 373 7.32 -12.55 -4.01
CA ALA A 373 5.90 -12.83 -4.17
C ALA A 373 5.66 -14.30 -4.59
N ASP A 374 6.42 -14.82 -5.55
CA ASP A 374 6.31 -16.20 -5.99
C ASP A 374 6.67 -17.22 -4.89
N LEU A 375 7.71 -16.96 -4.10
CA LEU A 375 8.07 -17.79 -2.95
C LEU A 375 6.98 -17.80 -1.87
N VAL A 376 6.35 -16.65 -1.62
CA VAL A 376 5.25 -16.55 -0.65
C VAL A 376 4.02 -17.31 -1.14
N VAL A 377 3.66 -17.20 -2.42
CA VAL A 377 2.53 -17.97 -2.98
C VAL A 377 2.79 -19.47 -2.89
N ASP A 378 4.03 -19.93 -3.12
CA ASP A 378 4.42 -21.34 -2.94
C ASP A 378 4.29 -21.83 -1.49
N ALA A 379 4.34 -20.92 -0.51
CA ALA A 379 4.17 -21.25 0.90
C ALA A 379 2.70 -21.36 1.33
N VAL A 380 1.76 -20.93 0.50
CA VAL A 380 0.31 -21.07 0.79
C VAL A 380 -0.10 -22.52 0.52
N THR A 381 -0.59 -23.20 1.53
CA THR A 381 -1.14 -24.55 1.38
C THR A 381 -2.61 -24.45 0.98
N ASP A 382 -3.02 -25.15 -0.10
CA ASP A 382 -4.39 -25.16 -0.64
C ASP A 382 -5.37 -25.87 0.30
N GLN A 383 -5.56 -25.35 1.48
CA GLN A 383 -6.60 -25.82 2.38
C GLN A 383 -7.55 -24.67 2.71
N ARG A 384 -8.41 -24.36 1.74
CA ARG A 384 -9.69 -23.73 2.06
C ARG A 384 -10.67 -24.86 2.41
N PRO A 385 -11.42 -24.71 3.50
CA PRO A 385 -12.51 -25.62 3.79
C PRO A 385 -13.57 -25.61 2.71
#